data_874d4e65d91c34b7925e05c5393ccc8a
#
_entry.id   874d4e65d91c34b7925e05c5393ccc8a
#
_cell.length_a   1.000
_cell.length_b   1.000
_cell.length_c   1.000
_cell.angle_alpha   90.00
_cell.angle_beta   90.00
_cell.angle_gamma   90.00
#
_symmetry.space_group_name_H-M   'P 1'
#
loop_
_entity.id
_entity.type
_entity.pdbx_description
1 polymer ?
#
loop_
_entity_poly.entity_id
_entity_poly.type
_entity_poly.pdbx_seq_one_letter_code
_entity_poly.pdbx_strand_id
1 'polypeptide(L)'
;FVVTENHGEWLKVLLPVRPNGTQRWVHTSQVRTSTIQAHVAINLAERRLVATVDGTVIADTPVVIGAADTPTPTGRLFLTHYDEKSEGSAYGPWVAALSGFSQALDRFSGGVPVIAIHGTNNPAAVGQARSNGCIRIPNDVIRVLRDSLPLGTPVDIWP
;
A
#
# COMPACT_ATOMS: atom_id res chain seq x y z
N PHE A 1 1.89 11.31 -6.61
CA PHE A 1 0.47 11.10 -6.92
C PHE A 1 0.35 10.13 -8.10
N VAL A 2 -0.74 9.37 -8.15
CA VAL A 2 -1.06 8.52 -9.30
C VAL A 2 -2.05 9.25 -10.20
N VAL A 3 -1.74 9.34 -11.50
CA VAL A 3 -2.67 9.87 -12.50
C VAL A 3 -3.74 8.83 -12.78
N THR A 4 -5.00 9.20 -12.64
CA THR A 4 -6.16 8.33 -12.89
C THR A 4 -6.87 8.65 -14.21
N GLU A 5 -6.79 9.89 -14.68
CA GLU A 5 -7.33 10.33 -15.96
C GLU A 5 -6.40 11.38 -16.58
N ASN A 6 -6.32 11.39 -17.92
CA ASN A 6 -5.57 12.37 -18.70
C ASN A 6 -6.48 13.05 -19.72
N HIS A 7 -6.64 14.35 -19.59
CA HIS A 7 -7.44 15.20 -20.48
C HIS A 7 -6.59 16.34 -21.08
N GLY A 8 -5.45 15.96 -21.66
CA GLY A 8 -4.52 16.89 -22.31
C GLY A 8 -3.78 17.78 -21.32
N GLU A 9 -4.20 19.02 -21.16
CA GLU A 9 -3.57 19.96 -20.22
C GLU A 9 -3.93 19.70 -18.75
N TRP A 10 -4.88 18.81 -18.46
CA TRP A 10 -5.35 18.49 -17.13
C TRP A 10 -5.21 17.01 -16.82
N LEU A 11 -4.63 16.73 -15.66
CA LEU A 11 -4.48 15.38 -15.10
C LEU A 11 -5.33 15.27 -13.83
N LYS A 12 -6.13 14.23 -13.76
CA LYS A 12 -6.81 13.86 -12.52
C LYS A 12 -5.89 12.96 -11.71
N VAL A 13 -5.64 13.33 -10.46
CA VAL A 13 -4.67 12.63 -9.61
C VAL A 13 -5.31 12.16 -8.32
N LEU A 14 -4.93 10.95 -7.88
CA LEU A 14 -5.29 10.40 -6.58
C LEU A 14 -4.43 11.05 -5.49
N LEU A 15 -5.07 11.53 -4.42
CA LEU A 15 -4.42 12.23 -3.31
C LEU A 15 -4.32 11.34 -2.06
N PRO A 16 -3.21 11.43 -1.28
CA PRO A 16 -3.07 10.75 -0.01
C PRO A 16 -3.75 11.52 1.13
N VAL A 17 -5.07 11.68 1.02
CA VAL A 17 -5.91 12.41 1.99
C VAL A 17 -7.21 11.66 2.27
N ARG A 18 -7.86 11.98 3.38
CA ARG A 18 -9.21 11.51 3.68
C ARG A 18 -10.30 12.34 2.99
N PRO A 19 -11.38 11.68 2.55
CA PRO A 19 -11.60 10.24 2.48
C PRO A 19 -10.72 9.55 1.43
N ASN A 20 -10.45 8.23 1.60
CA ASN A 20 -9.73 7.44 0.60
C ASN A 20 -10.39 7.56 -0.78
N GLY A 21 -9.58 7.56 -1.85
CA GLY A 21 -10.07 7.74 -3.21
C GLY A 21 -10.31 9.19 -3.62
N THR A 22 -10.00 10.18 -2.75
CA THR A 22 -10.11 11.61 -3.12
C THR A 22 -9.20 11.93 -4.29
N GLN A 23 -9.77 12.56 -5.32
CA GLN A 23 -9.05 12.96 -6.54
C GLN A 23 -9.23 14.45 -6.81
N ARG A 24 -8.26 15.06 -7.51
CA ARG A 24 -8.29 16.47 -7.94
C ARG A 24 -7.61 16.61 -9.29
N TRP A 25 -7.95 17.68 -9.98
CA TRP A 25 -7.31 18.06 -11.23
C TRP A 25 -6.08 18.92 -10.96
N VAL A 26 -5.02 18.68 -11.72
CA VAL A 26 -3.79 19.47 -11.73
C VAL A 26 -3.43 19.78 -13.19
N HIS A 27 -2.97 20.98 -13.44
CA HIS A 27 -2.53 21.37 -14.78
C HIS A 27 -1.13 20.80 -15.08
N THR A 28 -0.93 20.26 -16.28
CA THR A 28 0.31 19.59 -16.68
C THR A 28 1.55 20.46 -16.55
N SER A 29 1.41 21.80 -16.73
CA SER A 29 2.53 22.74 -16.54
C SER A 29 3.04 22.86 -15.09
N GLN A 30 2.28 22.39 -14.11
CA GLN A 30 2.61 22.47 -12.68
C GLN A 30 3.27 21.20 -12.14
N VAL A 31 3.36 20.14 -12.95
CA VAL A 31 3.85 18.83 -12.53
C VAL A 31 4.83 18.24 -13.54
N ARG A 32 5.65 17.31 -13.06
CA ARG A 32 6.40 16.38 -13.91
C ARG A 32 5.78 15.02 -13.81
N THR A 33 5.61 14.34 -14.93
CA THR A 33 5.08 12.98 -14.99
C THR A 33 6.18 11.98 -15.34
N SER A 34 6.04 10.77 -14.81
CA SER A 34 6.84 9.61 -15.17
C SER A 34 5.94 8.39 -15.22
N THR A 35 6.36 7.38 -15.96
CA THR A 35 5.65 6.09 -16.02
C THR A 35 6.31 5.12 -15.04
N ILE A 36 5.48 4.37 -14.31
CA ILE A 36 5.90 3.29 -13.42
C ILE A 36 5.36 1.98 -13.99
N GLN A 37 6.24 1.03 -14.25
CA GLN A 37 5.90 -0.32 -14.74
C GLN A 37 5.79 -1.34 -13.60
N ALA A 38 5.51 -0.86 -12.39
CA ALA A 38 5.33 -1.68 -11.21
C ALA A 38 3.88 -1.60 -10.71
N HIS A 39 3.40 -2.68 -10.11
CA HIS A 39 2.05 -2.78 -9.59
C HIS A 39 1.98 -3.77 -8.43
N VAL A 40 1.16 -3.49 -7.43
CA VAL A 40 0.82 -4.41 -6.34
C VAL A 40 -0.67 -4.68 -6.36
N ALA A 41 -1.03 -5.95 -6.34
CA ALA A 41 -2.37 -6.48 -6.34
C ALA A 41 -2.63 -7.23 -5.02
N ILE A 42 -3.69 -6.89 -4.27
CA ILE A 42 -4.03 -7.53 -2.99
C ILE A 42 -5.48 -7.99 -3.01
N ASN A 43 -5.66 -9.31 -2.95
CA ASN A 43 -6.97 -9.95 -2.80
C ASN A 43 -7.19 -10.28 -1.32
N LEU A 44 -8.21 -9.67 -0.70
CA LEU A 44 -8.50 -9.85 0.71
C LEU A 44 -9.18 -11.19 1.02
N ALA A 45 -10.03 -11.70 0.11
CA ALA A 45 -10.67 -13.01 0.28
C ALA A 45 -9.63 -14.13 0.28
N GLU A 46 -8.67 -14.09 -0.65
CA GLU A 46 -7.57 -15.04 -0.75
C GLU A 46 -6.43 -14.76 0.25
N ARG A 47 -6.43 -13.55 0.86
CA ARG A 47 -5.33 -13.06 1.72
C ARG A 47 -3.99 -13.19 1.03
N ARG A 48 -3.90 -12.69 -0.20
CA ARG A 48 -2.76 -12.86 -1.10
C ARG A 48 -2.34 -11.51 -1.67
N LEU A 49 -1.04 -11.31 -1.76
CA LEU A 49 -0.40 -10.18 -2.43
C LEU A 49 0.41 -10.71 -3.61
N VAL A 50 0.25 -10.06 -4.77
CA VAL A 50 1.10 -10.26 -5.94
C VAL A 50 1.69 -8.91 -6.33
N ALA A 51 3.02 -8.84 -6.49
CA ALA A 51 3.72 -7.66 -6.99
C ALA A 51 4.41 -7.96 -8.31
N THR A 52 4.31 -7.03 -9.25
CA THR A 52 4.91 -7.14 -10.58
C THR A 52 5.76 -5.92 -10.90
N VAL A 53 6.83 -6.13 -11.66
CA VAL A 53 7.66 -5.08 -12.30
C VAL A 53 7.90 -5.50 -13.74
N ASP A 54 7.67 -4.61 -14.70
CA ASP A 54 7.80 -4.88 -16.14
C ASP A 54 7.07 -6.16 -16.59
N GLY A 55 5.89 -6.41 -16.02
CA GLY A 55 5.08 -7.60 -16.28
C GLY A 55 5.57 -8.89 -15.62
N THR A 56 6.72 -8.86 -14.93
CA THR A 56 7.28 -10.02 -14.23
C THR A 56 6.82 -10.02 -12.77
N VAL A 57 6.35 -11.16 -12.26
CA VAL A 57 6.02 -11.34 -10.85
C VAL A 57 7.31 -11.39 -10.03
N ILE A 58 7.46 -10.43 -9.12
CA ILE A 58 8.62 -10.34 -8.19
C ILE A 58 8.28 -10.82 -6.78
N ALA A 59 7.02 -10.86 -6.43
CA ALA A 59 6.52 -11.42 -5.18
C ALA A 59 5.11 -11.97 -5.36
N ASP A 60 4.85 -13.10 -4.71
CA ASP A 60 3.56 -13.75 -4.65
C ASP A 60 3.48 -14.47 -3.29
N THR A 61 2.68 -13.91 -2.35
CA THR A 61 2.74 -14.31 -0.94
C THR A 61 1.39 -14.20 -0.23
N PRO A 62 1.10 -15.09 0.72
CA PRO A 62 0.00 -14.88 1.64
C PRO A 62 0.28 -13.68 2.56
N VAL A 63 -0.79 -13.01 3.02
CA VAL A 63 -0.69 -11.80 3.84
C VAL A 63 -1.57 -11.87 5.09
N VAL A 64 -1.21 -11.09 6.13
CA VAL A 64 -2.15 -10.72 7.17
C VAL A 64 -2.94 -9.50 6.69
N ILE A 65 -4.24 -9.53 6.88
CA ILE A 65 -5.14 -8.40 6.60
C ILE A 65 -5.81 -7.91 7.88
N GLY A 66 -6.56 -6.81 7.78
CA GLY A 66 -7.36 -6.26 8.88
C GLY A 66 -8.35 -7.26 9.45
N ALA A 67 -8.58 -7.20 10.77
CA ALA A 67 -9.65 -7.92 11.43
C ALA A 67 -11.03 -7.37 11.02
N ALA A 68 -12.10 -8.06 11.37
CA ALA A 68 -13.45 -7.67 10.98
C ALA A 68 -13.89 -6.28 11.49
N ASP A 69 -13.41 -5.90 12.67
CA ASP A 69 -13.64 -4.58 13.31
C ASP A 69 -12.69 -3.48 12.84
N THR A 70 -11.56 -3.86 12.25
CA THR A 70 -10.54 -2.95 11.70
C THR A 70 -10.10 -3.38 10.28
N PRO A 71 -11.03 -3.44 9.31
CA PRO A 71 -10.76 -4.00 8.00
C PRO A 71 -9.70 -3.21 7.22
N THR A 72 -8.95 -3.91 6.38
CA THR A 72 -8.12 -3.28 5.35
C THR A 72 -9.04 -2.58 4.34
N PRO A 73 -8.86 -1.28 4.07
CA PRO A 73 -9.69 -0.57 3.10
C PRO A 73 -9.41 -1.07 1.68
N THR A 74 -10.47 -1.15 0.87
CA THR A 74 -10.39 -1.51 -0.55
C THR A 74 -10.24 -0.29 -1.44
N GLY A 75 -9.83 -0.51 -2.69
CA GLY A 75 -9.67 0.51 -3.72
C GLY A 75 -8.23 0.69 -4.16
N ARG A 76 -8.00 1.68 -5.01
CA ARG A 76 -6.66 2.03 -5.50
C ARG A 76 -5.97 2.97 -4.54
N LEU A 77 -4.80 2.56 -4.09
CA LEU A 77 -3.84 3.33 -3.29
C LEU A 77 -2.51 3.41 -4.05
N PHE A 78 -1.50 4.03 -3.46
CA PHE A 78 -0.13 4.01 -4.00
C PHE A 78 0.90 4.13 -2.88
N LEU A 79 2.14 3.70 -3.15
CA LEU A 79 3.27 3.82 -2.23
C LEU A 79 3.68 5.29 -2.07
N THR A 80 3.74 5.76 -0.83
CA THR A 80 4.09 7.15 -0.50
C THR A 80 5.51 7.31 0.03
N HIS A 81 5.97 6.40 0.89
CA HIS A 81 7.35 6.36 1.39
C HIS A 81 7.68 5.00 2.01
N TYR A 82 8.97 4.76 2.20
CA TYR A 82 9.49 3.63 2.97
C TYR A 82 10.11 4.12 4.28
N ASP A 83 9.89 3.38 5.36
CA ASP A 83 10.42 3.65 6.69
C ASP A 83 11.14 2.40 7.21
N GLU A 84 12.43 2.54 7.50
CA GLU A 84 13.24 1.45 8.03
C GLU A 84 12.95 1.22 9.50
N LYS A 85 12.87 -0.02 9.92
CA LYS A 85 12.65 -0.44 11.30
C LYS A 85 13.70 -1.48 11.70
N SER A 86 13.84 -1.71 13.02
CA SER A 86 14.67 -2.82 13.48
C SER A 86 14.04 -4.17 13.13
N GLU A 87 14.86 -5.17 12.86
CA GLU A 87 14.43 -6.54 12.51
C GLU A 87 13.42 -7.15 13.48
N GLY A 88 13.61 -6.93 14.78
CA GLY A 88 12.72 -7.44 15.84
C GLY A 88 11.44 -6.64 16.03
N SER A 89 11.24 -5.57 15.26
CA SER A 89 10.05 -4.74 15.32
C SER A 89 8.79 -5.53 14.95
N ALA A 90 7.65 -5.18 15.55
CA ALA A 90 6.35 -5.69 15.14
C ALA A 90 6.00 -5.38 13.66
N TYR A 91 6.70 -4.42 13.08
CA TYR A 91 6.59 -4.01 11.67
C TYR A 91 7.59 -4.73 10.76
N GLY A 92 8.44 -5.62 11.30
CA GLY A 92 9.57 -6.16 10.55
C GLY A 92 10.59 -5.08 10.17
N PRO A 93 11.47 -5.34 9.17
CA PRO A 93 12.56 -4.43 8.81
C PRO A 93 12.12 -3.17 8.06
N TRP A 94 10.98 -3.21 7.36
CA TRP A 94 10.51 -2.13 6.52
C TRP A 94 8.99 -1.93 6.61
N VAL A 95 8.58 -0.67 6.52
CA VAL A 95 7.20 -0.24 6.34
C VAL A 95 7.10 0.51 5.02
N ALA A 96 6.25 0.04 4.12
CA ALA A 96 5.85 0.69 2.88
C ALA A 96 4.49 1.37 3.12
N ALA A 97 4.50 2.66 3.42
CA ALA A 97 3.28 3.42 3.68
C ALA A 97 2.49 3.66 2.39
N LEU A 98 1.17 3.54 2.48
CA LEU A 98 0.25 3.75 1.37
C LEU A 98 -0.47 5.11 1.49
N SER A 99 -1.05 5.55 0.39
CA SER A 99 -1.85 6.78 0.33
C SER A 99 -3.21 6.69 1.04
N GLY A 100 -3.55 5.54 1.63
CA GLY A 100 -4.83 5.27 2.27
C GLY A 100 -4.77 5.28 3.79
N PHE A 101 -5.95 5.43 4.38
CA PHE A 101 -6.15 5.53 5.83
C PHE A 101 -7.18 4.51 6.29
N SER A 102 -7.07 4.05 7.54
CA SER A 102 -8.12 3.25 8.17
C SER A 102 -9.46 4.01 8.14
N GLN A 103 -10.52 3.30 7.80
CA GLN A 103 -11.90 3.81 7.84
C GLN A 103 -12.58 3.47 9.18
N ALA A 104 -12.00 2.57 9.97
CA ALA A 104 -12.51 2.14 11.27
C ALA A 104 -11.84 2.87 12.45
N LEU A 105 -10.62 3.39 12.25
CA LEU A 105 -9.87 4.05 13.31
C LEU A 105 -9.72 5.55 13.04
N ASP A 106 -9.96 6.38 14.04
CA ASP A 106 -9.69 7.81 13.97
C ASP A 106 -8.22 8.12 14.22
N ARG A 107 -7.58 7.36 15.14
CA ARG A 107 -6.17 7.47 15.50
C ARG A 107 -5.54 6.10 15.72
N PHE A 108 -4.23 6.02 15.48
CA PHE A 108 -3.41 4.86 15.80
C PHE A 108 -2.05 5.31 16.32
N SER A 109 -1.62 4.81 17.49
CA SER A 109 -0.36 5.20 18.14
C SER A 109 -0.14 6.73 18.24
N GLY A 110 -1.21 7.48 18.49
CA GLY A 110 -1.18 8.94 18.62
C GLY A 110 -1.20 9.73 17.29
N GLY A 111 -1.10 9.04 16.16
CA GLY A 111 -1.08 9.65 14.81
C GLY A 111 -2.32 9.32 13.97
N VAL A 112 -2.28 9.77 12.72
CA VAL A 112 -3.27 9.41 11.69
C VAL A 112 -3.06 7.94 11.33
N PRO A 113 -4.12 7.09 11.28
CA PRO A 113 -4.00 5.67 11.02
C PRO A 113 -3.79 5.38 9.52
N VAL A 114 -2.57 5.62 9.04
CA VAL A 114 -2.14 5.32 7.66
C VAL A 114 -2.08 3.81 7.46
N ILE A 115 -2.57 3.34 6.34
CA ILE A 115 -2.43 1.94 5.92
C ILE A 115 -1.04 1.73 5.33
N ALA A 116 -0.43 0.59 5.65
CA ALA A 116 0.89 0.22 5.16
C ALA A 116 0.97 -1.26 4.82
N ILE A 117 1.91 -1.61 3.94
CA ILE A 117 2.44 -2.96 3.77
C ILE A 117 3.74 -3.02 4.59
N HIS A 118 3.89 -4.01 5.46
CA HIS A 118 5.09 -4.11 6.28
C HIS A 118 5.45 -5.55 6.65
N GLY A 119 6.65 -5.76 7.14
CA GLY A 119 7.08 -7.05 7.67
C GLY A 119 6.38 -7.40 8.99
N THR A 120 6.88 -8.42 9.67
CA THR A 120 6.29 -8.87 10.93
C THR A 120 7.32 -9.60 11.80
N ASN A 121 7.19 -9.48 13.12
CA ASN A 121 7.89 -10.35 14.07
C ASN A 121 7.06 -11.60 14.46
N ASN A 122 5.87 -11.76 13.86
CA ASN A 122 5.01 -12.93 14.06
C ASN A 122 4.65 -13.59 12.72
N PRO A 123 5.57 -14.37 12.12
CA PRO A 123 5.34 -15.02 10.84
C PRO A 123 4.20 -16.04 10.86
N ALA A 124 3.87 -16.63 12.01
CA ALA A 124 2.76 -17.55 12.16
C ALA A 124 1.37 -16.90 11.95
N ALA A 125 1.30 -15.56 11.95
CA ALA A 125 0.06 -14.83 11.68
C ALA A 125 -0.23 -14.68 10.17
N VAL A 126 0.74 -14.92 9.29
CA VAL A 126 0.57 -14.77 7.83
C VAL A 126 -0.58 -15.66 7.35
N GLY A 127 -1.45 -15.11 6.48
CA GLY A 127 -2.68 -15.76 6.03
C GLY A 127 -3.91 -15.53 6.94
N GLN A 128 -3.79 -14.73 8.02
CA GLN A 128 -4.90 -14.48 8.95
C GLN A 128 -5.46 -13.05 8.81
N ALA A 129 -6.73 -12.85 9.23
CA ALA A 129 -7.38 -11.54 9.33
C ALA A 129 -7.31 -11.06 10.81
N ARG A 130 -6.25 -10.32 11.19
CA ARG A 130 -6.01 -9.94 12.59
C ARG A 130 -5.20 -8.66 12.79
N SER A 131 -4.99 -7.85 11.76
CA SER A 131 -4.31 -6.56 11.89
C SER A 131 -5.31 -5.43 12.17
N ASN A 132 -4.79 -4.24 12.45
CA ASN A 132 -5.57 -3.01 12.56
C ASN A 132 -5.75 -2.30 11.20
N GLY A 133 -5.79 -3.08 10.10
CA GLY A 133 -5.97 -2.59 8.74
C GLY A 133 -4.71 -2.65 7.87
N CYS A 134 -3.49 -2.66 8.45
CA CYS A 134 -2.27 -2.84 7.68
C CYS A 134 -2.13 -4.26 7.12
N ILE A 135 -1.40 -4.38 6.02
CA ILE A 135 -1.07 -5.62 5.35
C ILE A 135 0.31 -6.07 5.85
N ARG A 136 0.39 -7.27 6.48
CA ARG A 136 1.68 -7.82 6.94
C ARG A 136 2.10 -8.95 6.02
N ILE A 137 3.38 -8.95 5.66
CA ILE A 137 4.00 -9.94 4.77
C ILE A 137 5.30 -10.48 5.40
N PRO A 138 5.84 -11.59 4.90
CA PRO A 138 7.15 -12.09 5.33
C PRO A 138 8.26 -11.03 5.18
N ASN A 139 9.25 -11.07 6.08
CA ASN A 139 10.30 -10.04 6.13
C ASN A 139 11.25 -10.06 4.91
N ASP A 140 11.47 -11.19 4.31
CA ASP A 140 12.20 -11.32 3.05
C ASP A 140 11.44 -10.67 1.89
N VAL A 141 10.11 -10.85 1.84
CA VAL A 141 9.27 -10.27 0.80
C VAL A 141 9.22 -8.75 0.90
N ILE A 142 9.06 -8.16 2.11
CA ILE A 142 9.06 -6.69 2.22
C ILE A 142 10.38 -6.06 1.78
N ARG A 143 11.52 -6.75 1.93
CA ARG A 143 12.81 -6.31 1.37
C ARG A 143 12.78 -6.28 -0.16
N VAL A 144 12.28 -7.37 -0.78
CA VAL A 144 12.11 -7.42 -2.25
C VAL A 144 11.25 -6.26 -2.74
N LEU A 145 10.10 -5.99 -2.08
CA LEU A 145 9.24 -4.87 -2.45
C LEU A 145 9.97 -3.52 -2.32
N ARG A 146 10.68 -3.32 -1.21
CA ARG A 146 11.44 -2.08 -0.95
C ARG A 146 12.51 -1.83 -2.01
N ASP A 147 13.20 -2.88 -2.45
CA ASP A 147 14.32 -2.76 -3.41
C ASP A 147 13.84 -2.63 -4.87
N SER A 148 12.63 -3.09 -5.16
CA SER A 148 12.11 -3.19 -6.53
C SER A 148 11.01 -2.19 -6.88
N LEU A 149 10.22 -1.72 -5.90
CA LEU A 149 9.07 -0.87 -6.17
C LEU A 149 9.38 0.60 -5.91
N PRO A 150 9.31 1.47 -6.92
CA PRO A 150 9.46 2.91 -6.74
C PRO A 150 8.26 3.54 -5.98
N LEU A 151 8.49 4.69 -5.37
CA LEU A 151 7.39 5.50 -4.82
C LEU A 151 6.42 5.90 -5.93
N GLY A 152 5.13 5.91 -5.61
CA GLY A 152 4.06 6.11 -6.59
C GLY A 152 3.54 4.79 -7.21
N THR A 153 4.16 3.63 -6.94
CA THR A 153 3.65 2.33 -7.41
C THR A 153 2.19 2.16 -7.00
N PRO A 154 1.27 1.92 -7.97
CA PRO A 154 -0.14 1.65 -7.66
C PRO A 154 -0.30 0.36 -6.86
N VAL A 155 -1.22 0.40 -5.89
CA VAL A 155 -1.63 -0.72 -5.06
C VAL A 155 -3.12 -0.86 -5.13
N ASP A 156 -3.61 -1.88 -5.81
CA ASP A 156 -5.03 -2.20 -5.90
C ASP A 156 -5.41 -3.25 -4.85
N ILE A 157 -6.43 -2.95 -4.05
CA ILE A 157 -6.95 -3.81 -2.98
C ILE A 157 -8.43 -4.07 -3.23
N TRP A 158 -8.81 -5.34 -3.34
CA TRP A 158 -10.20 -5.75 -3.52
C TRP A 158 -10.58 -6.88 -2.56
N PRO A 159 -11.93 -7.08 -2.34
CA PRO A 159 -12.48 -8.14 -1.49
C PRO A 159 -12.02 -9.54 -1.85
#